data_783bd98a152ceffed0972d53d43ba81d
#
_entry.id   783bd98a152ceffed0972d53d43ba81d
#
_cell.length_a   1.000
_cell.length_b   1.000
_cell.length_c   1.000
_cell.angle_alpha   90.00
_cell.angle_beta   90.00
_cell.angle_gamma   90.00
#
_symmetry.space_group_name_H-M   'P 1'
#
loop_
_entity.id
_entity.type
_entity.pdbx_description
1 polymer ?
#
loop_
_entity_poly.entity_id
_entity_poly.type
_entity_poly.pdbx_seq_one_letter_code
_entity_poly.pdbx_strand_id
1 'polypeptide(L)'
;VSADQRGDDTKEASLPILNLAQLMIDLSPMDDTQEKRPSPSLMRHLIAMVYDALLVIALVFVVNGLALGLSVRLTNGAQEVLNPHIGQALIVICLVGFYSAFWLKSGQTLGMQAWRIKLVSIGGENPTFTQALLRCAGAVVSVGCLGLGYWWKLIDRNGRYWHDYLSGTELVLLPKSSRNSDR
;
A
#
# COMPACT_ATOMS: atom_id res chain seq x y z
N VAL A 1 -6.07 19.70 -83.32
CA VAL A 1 -5.79 20.82 -82.44
C VAL A 1 -5.62 20.29 -81.04
N SER A 2 -4.41 20.32 -80.68
CA SER A 2 -3.69 20.09 -79.45
C SER A 2 -4.31 20.73 -78.20
N ALA A 3 -4.16 20.08 -77.06
CA ALA A 3 -3.85 20.73 -75.80
C ALA A 3 -3.18 19.72 -74.88
N ASP A 4 -2.00 20.03 -74.63
CA ASP A 4 -1.07 19.64 -73.62
C ASP A 4 -1.70 19.66 -72.21
N GLN A 5 -1.60 18.57 -71.47
CA GLN A 5 -1.76 18.57 -70.01
C GLN A 5 -0.56 17.87 -69.38
N ARG A 6 0.45 18.67 -69.17
CA ARG A 6 1.56 18.33 -68.29
C ARG A 6 1.10 18.56 -66.86
N GLY A 7 0.62 17.50 -66.22
CA GLY A 7 0.35 17.51 -64.77
C GLY A 7 1.66 17.56 -64.00
N ASP A 8 1.71 18.60 -63.20
CA ASP A 8 2.76 18.90 -62.23
C ASP A 8 2.68 17.88 -61.06
N ASP A 9 3.54 16.87 -61.07
CA ASP A 9 3.73 15.91 -59.99
C ASP A 9 4.83 16.36 -59.02
N THR A 10 4.74 17.58 -58.53
CA THR A 10 5.52 18.01 -57.37
C THR A 10 4.70 17.80 -56.09
N LYS A 11 4.38 16.56 -55.75
CA LYS A 11 4.14 16.20 -54.35
C LYS A 11 5.51 16.10 -53.68
N GLU A 12 6.04 17.25 -53.28
CA GLU A 12 7.10 17.29 -52.30
C GLU A 12 6.68 16.45 -51.09
N ALA A 13 7.44 15.38 -50.90
CA ALA A 13 7.37 14.58 -49.70
C ALA A 13 7.86 15.46 -48.52
N SER A 14 6.93 16.19 -47.93
CA SER A 14 7.08 16.75 -46.58
C SER A 14 7.13 15.61 -45.58
N LEU A 15 8.20 14.82 -45.62
CA LEU A 15 8.56 13.88 -44.59
C LEU A 15 8.88 14.65 -43.30
N PRO A 16 8.44 14.18 -42.17
CA PRO A 16 7.94 14.97 -41.06
C PRO A 16 9.08 15.41 -40.18
N ILE A 17 9.41 16.70 -40.23
CA ILE A 17 10.22 17.37 -39.20
C ILE A 17 9.59 17.16 -37.80
N LEU A 18 8.27 16.91 -37.76
CA LEU A 18 7.56 16.52 -36.53
C LEU A 18 8.09 15.21 -35.92
N ASN A 19 8.64 14.32 -36.75
CA ASN A 19 9.07 13.01 -36.29
C ASN A 19 10.42 13.05 -35.55
N LEU A 20 11.30 13.99 -35.90
CA LEU A 20 12.56 14.17 -35.19
C LEU A 20 12.40 14.83 -33.83
N ALA A 21 11.51 15.80 -33.70
CA ALA A 21 11.20 16.42 -32.43
C ALA A 21 10.46 15.43 -31.50
N GLN A 22 9.54 14.63 -32.05
CA GLN A 22 8.85 13.57 -31.33
C GLN A 22 9.84 12.47 -30.93
N LEU A 23 10.78 12.10 -31.80
CA LEU A 23 11.82 11.13 -31.49
C LEU A 23 12.82 11.66 -30.45
N MET A 24 13.12 12.96 -30.46
CA MET A 24 13.97 13.58 -29.44
C MET A 24 13.26 13.72 -28.08
N ILE A 25 11.93 13.86 -28.06
CA ILE A 25 11.12 13.83 -26.85
C ILE A 25 11.07 12.39 -26.30
N ASP A 26 10.95 11.39 -27.19
CA ASP A 26 10.98 9.97 -26.80
C ASP A 26 12.39 9.48 -26.39
N LEU A 27 13.44 10.13 -26.90
CA LEU A 27 14.85 9.87 -26.53
C LEU A 27 15.34 10.77 -25.40
N SER A 28 14.52 11.72 -24.91
CA SER A 28 14.79 12.35 -23.63
C SER A 28 14.99 11.23 -22.62
N PRO A 29 16.08 11.21 -21.84
CA PRO A 29 16.21 10.23 -20.77
C PRO A 29 14.90 10.28 -20.01
N MET A 30 14.17 9.16 -20.00
CA MET A 30 13.02 9.01 -19.11
C MET A 30 13.51 9.56 -17.79
N ASP A 31 12.89 10.65 -17.38
CA ASP A 31 13.26 11.35 -16.17
C ASP A 31 13.12 10.32 -15.04
N ASP A 32 14.22 9.60 -14.79
CA ASP A 32 14.42 8.67 -13.68
C ASP A 32 14.49 9.42 -12.34
N THR A 33 14.10 10.67 -12.30
CA THR A 33 13.63 11.30 -11.07
C THR A 33 12.28 10.68 -10.71
N GLN A 34 12.27 9.39 -10.41
CA GLN A 34 11.37 8.85 -9.41
C GLN A 34 11.60 9.73 -8.19
N GLU A 35 10.81 10.79 -8.10
CA GLU A 35 10.84 11.72 -6.99
C GLU A 35 10.77 10.85 -5.73
N LYS A 36 11.92 10.68 -5.06
CA LYS A 36 12.08 9.76 -3.93
C LYS A 36 11.07 10.18 -2.88
N ARG A 37 9.91 9.52 -2.89
CA ARG A 37 8.80 9.85 -2.00
C ARG A 37 9.30 9.78 -0.56
N PRO A 38 9.13 10.82 0.24
CA PRO A 38 9.68 10.83 1.59
C PRO A 38 9.09 9.67 2.40
N SER A 39 9.95 8.80 2.91
CA SER A 39 9.53 7.72 3.79
C SER A 39 9.20 8.29 5.18
N PRO A 40 8.15 7.80 5.86
CA PRO A 40 7.83 8.24 7.21
C PRO A 40 8.95 7.85 8.19
N SER A 41 9.18 8.65 9.23
CA SER A 41 10.11 8.28 10.29
C SER A 41 9.61 7.02 11.02
N LEU A 42 10.54 6.24 11.58
CA LEU A 42 10.21 5.02 12.36
C LEU A 42 9.24 5.33 13.50
N MET A 43 9.50 6.39 14.27
CA MET A 43 8.65 6.80 15.40
C MET A 43 7.22 7.10 14.97
N ARG A 44 7.04 7.80 13.85
CA ARG A 44 5.72 8.11 13.30
C ARG A 44 4.95 6.84 12.94
N HIS A 45 5.64 5.87 12.34
CA HIS A 45 5.04 4.58 12.00
C HIS A 45 4.69 3.77 13.26
N LEU A 46 5.57 3.72 14.25
CA LEU A 46 5.31 3.01 15.51
C LEU A 46 4.09 3.58 16.24
N ILE A 47 3.95 4.90 16.32
CA ILE A 47 2.78 5.51 16.93
C ILE A 47 1.51 5.15 16.15
N ALA A 48 1.53 5.20 14.81
CA ALA A 48 0.40 4.74 14.00
C ALA A 48 0.05 3.28 14.29
N MET A 49 1.04 2.39 14.43
CA MET A 49 0.83 0.99 14.79
C MET A 49 0.20 0.81 16.17
N VAL A 50 0.57 1.64 17.16
CA VAL A 50 -0.06 1.61 18.49
C VAL A 50 -1.56 1.96 18.40
N TYR A 51 -1.93 2.98 17.63
CA TYR A 51 -3.34 3.30 17.39
C TYR A 51 -4.10 2.13 16.73
N ASP A 52 -3.50 1.55 15.69
CA ASP A 52 -4.10 0.41 15.00
C ASP A 52 -4.20 -0.81 15.92
N ALA A 53 -3.20 -1.06 16.77
CA ALA A 53 -3.20 -2.16 17.72
C ALA A 53 -4.36 -2.05 18.73
N LEU A 54 -4.64 -0.85 19.25
CA LEU A 54 -5.79 -0.62 20.14
C LEU A 54 -7.12 -0.94 19.46
N LEU A 55 -7.28 -0.54 18.20
CA LEU A 55 -8.48 -0.84 17.41
C LEU A 55 -8.62 -2.33 17.14
N VAL A 56 -7.52 -3.00 16.78
CA VAL A 56 -7.52 -4.44 16.53
C VAL A 56 -7.80 -5.22 17.81
N ILE A 57 -7.24 -4.83 18.95
CA ILE A 57 -7.51 -5.44 20.24
C ILE A 57 -9.01 -5.33 20.56
N ALA A 58 -9.61 -4.15 20.42
CA ALA A 58 -11.04 -3.97 20.63
C ALA A 58 -11.87 -4.86 19.69
N LEU A 59 -11.51 -4.92 18.41
CA LEU A 59 -12.17 -5.79 17.42
C LEU A 59 -12.08 -7.26 17.82
N VAL A 60 -10.90 -7.72 18.23
CA VAL A 60 -10.67 -9.11 18.69
C VAL A 60 -11.53 -9.44 19.90
N PHE A 61 -11.62 -8.54 20.89
CA PHE A 61 -12.49 -8.75 22.07
C PHE A 61 -13.96 -8.85 21.67
N VAL A 62 -14.44 -7.98 20.79
CA VAL A 62 -15.84 -8.02 20.34
C VAL A 62 -16.13 -9.31 19.59
N VAL A 63 -15.28 -9.69 18.63
CA VAL A 63 -15.52 -10.89 17.81
C VAL A 63 -15.44 -12.16 18.65
N ASN A 64 -14.45 -12.29 19.53
CA ASN A 64 -14.34 -13.47 20.41
C ASN A 64 -15.46 -13.50 21.44
N GLY A 65 -15.87 -12.35 22.00
CA GLY A 65 -17.00 -12.27 22.91
C GLY A 65 -18.32 -12.68 22.26
N LEU A 66 -18.59 -12.23 21.03
CA LEU A 66 -19.75 -12.65 20.26
C LEU A 66 -19.72 -14.15 19.94
N ALA A 67 -18.55 -14.68 19.55
CA ALA A 67 -18.37 -16.11 19.27
C ALA A 67 -18.62 -16.97 20.53
N LEU A 68 -18.11 -16.53 21.67
CA LEU A 68 -18.36 -17.19 22.96
C LEU A 68 -19.86 -17.13 23.34
N GLY A 69 -20.47 -15.94 23.24
CA GLY A 69 -21.90 -15.78 23.55
C GLY A 69 -22.80 -16.64 22.67
N LEU A 70 -22.46 -16.77 21.39
CA LEU A 70 -23.14 -17.67 20.46
C LEU A 70 -22.93 -19.14 20.84
N SER A 71 -21.72 -19.53 21.21
CA SER A 71 -21.42 -20.89 21.67
C SER A 71 -22.20 -21.28 22.90
N VAL A 72 -22.22 -20.41 23.92
CA VAL A 72 -23.01 -20.59 25.14
C VAL A 72 -24.51 -20.76 24.84
N ARG A 73 -25.07 -19.95 23.95
CA ARG A 73 -26.45 -20.02 23.51
C ARG A 73 -26.79 -21.33 22.80
N LEU A 74 -25.94 -21.76 21.85
CA LEU A 74 -26.16 -22.96 21.06
C LEU A 74 -26.02 -24.26 21.89
N THR A 75 -25.21 -24.23 22.95
CA THR A 75 -24.97 -25.39 23.84
C THR A 75 -25.80 -25.38 25.11
N ASN A 76 -26.76 -24.46 25.22
CA ASN A 76 -27.59 -24.26 26.45
C ASN A 76 -26.73 -24.16 27.72
N GLY A 77 -25.58 -23.48 27.63
CA GLY A 77 -24.68 -23.28 28.74
C GLY A 77 -23.69 -24.43 29.01
N ALA A 78 -23.68 -25.48 28.17
CA ALA A 78 -22.76 -26.59 28.36
C ALA A 78 -21.31 -26.24 28.05
N GLN A 79 -21.06 -25.18 27.23
CA GLN A 79 -19.75 -24.65 26.95
C GLN A 79 -19.64 -23.21 27.42
N GLU A 80 -18.92 -23.00 28.51
CA GLU A 80 -18.63 -21.67 29.08
C GLU A 80 -17.32 -21.04 28.52
N VAL A 81 -16.53 -21.82 27.80
CA VAL A 81 -15.24 -21.38 27.24
C VAL A 81 -15.19 -21.67 25.76
N LEU A 82 -14.74 -20.71 24.98
CA LEU A 82 -14.51 -20.92 23.56
C LEU A 82 -13.32 -21.86 23.34
N ASN A 83 -13.45 -22.78 22.37
CA ASN A 83 -12.33 -23.63 21.99
C ASN A 83 -11.11 -22.77 21.62
N PRO A 84 -9.93 -23.02 22.23
CA PRO A 84 -8.73 -22.19 22.01
C PRO A 84 -8.33 -22.06 20.55
N HIS A 85 -8.50 -23.10 19.74
CA HIS A 85 -8.16 -23.06 18.31
C HIS A 85 -9.12 -22.15 17.53
N ILE A 86 -10.40 -22.12 17.90
CA ILE A 86 -11.38 -21.21 17.30
C ILE A 86 -11.03 -19.76 17.67
N GLY A 87 -10.72 -19.51 18.94
CA GLY A 87 -10.32 -18.19 19.40
C GLY A 87 -9.06 -17.69 18.68
N GLN A 88 -8.04 -18.54 18.54
CA GLN A 88 -6.82 -18.22 17.81
C GLN A 88 -7.08 -17.92 16.31
N ALA A 89 -7.91 -18.76 15.67
CA ALA A 89 -8.29 -18.54 14.27
C ALA A 89 -9.00 -17.20 14.09
N LEU A 90 -9.93 -16.84 14.98
CA LEU A 90 -10.62 -15.56 14.95
C LEU A 90 -9.65 -14.38 15.13
N ILE A 91 -8.66 -14.49 16.01
CA ILE A 91 -7.61 -13.46 16.17
C ILE A 91 -6.87 -13.25 14.85
N VAL A 92 -6.41 -14.33 14.20
CA VAL A 92 -5.69 -14.25 12.93
C VAL A 92 -6.57 -13.64 11.83
N ILE A 93 -7.83 -14.06 11.75
CA ILE A 93 -8.81 -13.52 10.78
C ILE A 93 -9.05 -12.03 11.03
N CYS A 94 -9.20 -11.60 12.29
CA CYS A 94 -9.35 -10.18 12.62
C CYS A 94 -8.13 -9.36 12.22
N LEU A 95 -6.92 -9.84 12.54
CA LEU A 95 -5.67 -9.17 12.18
C LEU A 95 -5.51 -9.03 10.66
N VAL A 96 -5.53 -10.15 9.95
CA VAL A 96 -5.33 -10.17 8.50
C VAL A 96 -6.46 -9.41 7.80
N GLY A 97 -7.70 -9.62 8.22
CA GLY A 97 -8.88 -8.96 7.66
C GLY A 97 -8.84 -7.45 7.85
N PHE A 98 -8.52 -6.97 9.06
CA PHE A 98 -8.42 -5.54 9.35
C PHE A 98 -7.37 -4.86 8.46
N TYR A 99 -6.13 -5.33 8.51
CA TYR A 99 -5.06 -4.71 7.73
C TYR A 99 -5.30 -4.81 6.23
N SER A 100 -5.69 -5.98 5.72
CA SER A 100 -5.95 -6.18 4.29
C SER A 100 -7.10 -5.31 3.79
N ALA A 101 -8.22 -5.23 4.53
CA ALA A 101 -9.36 -4.40 4.14
C ALA A 101 -9.00 -2.92 3.99
N PHE A 102 -8.24 -2.38 4.95
CA PHE A 102 -7.81 -0.99 4.90
C PHE A 102 -6.77 -0.71 3.82
N TRP A 103 -5.79 -1.60 3.65
CA TRP A 103 -4.74 -1.42 2.64
C TRP A 103 -5.27 -1.55 1.22
N LEU A 104 -6.17 -2.50 0.96
CA LEU A 104 -6.80 -2.66 -0.36
C LEU A 104 -7.69 -1.47 -0.72
N LYS A 105 -8.45 -0.94 0.26
CA LYS A 105 -9.41 0.13 0.01
C LYS A 105 -8.74 1.49 -0.19
N SER A 106 -7.80 1.85 0.68
CA SER A 106 -7.23 3.20 0.74
C SER A 106 -5.70 3.25 0.83
N GLY A 107 -5.05 2.11 1.00
CA GLY A 107 -3.63 2.05 1.31
C GLY A 107 -3.28 2.54 2.72
N GLN A 108 -4.27 2.79 3.58
CA GLN A 108 -4.06 3.41 4.88
C GLN A 108 -4.97 2.79 5.94
N THR A 109 -4.42 2.40 7.08
CA THR A 109 -5.21 2.12 8.28
C THR A 109 -5.63 3.41 8.98
N LEU A 110 -6.47 3.33 9.99
CA LEU A 110 -6.93 4.51 10.73
C LEU A 110 -5.76 5.22 11.45
N GLY A 111 -4.85 4.45 12.06
CA GLY A 111 -3.64 5.00 12.65
C GLY A 111 -2.73 5.64 11.59
N MET A 112 -2.55 5.02 10.45
CA MET A 112 -1.77 5.58 9.35
C MET A 112 -2.37 6.87 8.79
N GLN A 113 -3.70 6.99 8.72
CA GLN A 113 -4.39 8.22 8.30
C GLN A 113 -4.10 9.39 9.24
N ALA A 114 -4.15 9.16 10.56
CA ALA A 114 -3.83 10.18 11.57
C ALA A 114 -2.42 10.74 11.39
N TRP A 115 -1.48 9.91 10.96
CA TRP A 115 -0.07 10.27 10.79
C TRP A 115 0.33 10.54 9.33
N ARG A 116 -0.64 10.58 8.39
CA ARG A 116 -0.44 10.83 6.96
C ARG A 116 0.54 9.86 6.31
N ILE A 117 0.50 8.61 6.74
CA ILE A 117 1.28 7.52 6.17
C ILE A 117 0.39 6.79 5.18
N LYS A 118 0.90 6.44 4.01
CA LYS A 118 0.20 5.61 3.04
C LYS A 118 1.10 4.45 2.62
N LEU A 119 0.51 3.28 2.51
CA LEU A 119 1.12 2.11 1.90
C LEU A 119 0.80 2.13 0.41
N VAL A 120 1.82 1.99 -0.40
CA VAL A 120 1.69 1.91 -1.86
C VAL A 120 2.52 0.73 -2.38
N SER A 121 2.11 0.17 -3.51
CA SER A 121 2.96 -0.70 -4.31
C SER A 121 4.15 0.10 -4.86
N ILE A 122 5.24 -0.57 -5.26
CA ILE A 122 6.40 0.08 -5.91
C ILE A 122 5.94 0.90 -7.12
N GLY A 123 4.88 0.49 -7.83
CA GLY A 123 4.25 1.25 -8.92
C GLY A 123 3.45 2.49 -8.50
N GLY A 124 3.29 2.75 -7.19
CA GLY A 124 2.55 3.90 -6.65
C GLY A 124 1.05 3.68 -6.47
N GLU A 125 0.52 2.54 -6.87
CA GLU A 125 -0.88 2.15 -6.70
C GLU A 125 -1.18 1.61 -5.29
N ASN A 126 -2.46 1.38 -4.99
CA ASN A 126 -2.82 0.70 -3.76
C ASN A 126 -2.34 -0.76 -3.80
N PRO A 127 -1.93 -1.34 -2.65
CA PRO A 127 -1.45 -2.72 -2.60
C PRO A 127 -2.50 -3.71 -3.09
N THR A 128 -2.06 -4.77 -3.75
CA THR A 128 -2.90 -5.92 -4.08
C THR A 128 -3.12 -6.80 -2.85
N PHE A 129 -4.13 -7.68 -2.90
CA PHE A 129 -4.40 -8.64 -1.81
C PHE A 129 -3.19 -9.51 -1.48
N THR A 130 -2.49 -10.01 -2.50
CA THR A 130 -1.29 -10.82 -2.33
C THR A 130 -0.18 -10.03 -1.61
N GLN A 131 0.03 -8.77 -2.00
CA GLN A 131 1.01 -7.90 -1.36
C GLN A 131 0.66 -7.62 0.11
N ALA A 132 -0.63 -7.38 0.40
CA ALA A 132 -1.10 -7.19 1.77
C ALA A 132 -0.87 -8.44 2.62
N LEU A 133 -1.17 -9.63 2.09
CA LEU A 133 -0.97 -10.91 2.78
C LEU A 133 0.51 -11.20 3.04
N LEU A 134 1.37 -11.02 2.03
CA LEU A 134 2.83 -11.19 2.17
C LEU A 134 3.39 -10.20 3.20
N ARG A 135 2.87 -8.99 3.25
CA ARG A 135 3.24 -7.99 4.25
C ARG A 135 2.86 -8.43 5.66
N CYS A 136 1.63 -8.94 5.86
CA CYS A 136 1.21 -9.50 7.14
C CYS A 136 2.11 -10.65 7.57
N ALA A 137 2.39 -11.60 6.66
CA ALA A 137 3.27 -12.73 6.93
C ALA A 137 4.69 -12.26 7.30
N GLY A 138 5.26 -11.33 6.53
CA GLY A 138 6.58 -10.74 6.80
C GLY A 138 6.64 -9.96 8.12
N ALA A 139 5.54 -9.27 8.50
CA ALA A 139 5.44 -8.60 9.79
C ALA A 139 5.42 -9.58 10.95
N VAL A 140 4.69 -10.70 10.84
CA VAL A 140 4.68 -11.77 11.86
C VAL A 140 6.08 -12.36 12.03
N VAL A 141 6.77 -12.68 10.92
CA VAL A 141 8.17 -13.16 10.97
C VAL A 141 9.08 -12.12 11.62
N SER A 142 8.92 -10.85 11.27
CA SER A 142 9.72 -9.75 11.85
C SER A 142 9.53 -9.63 13.36
N VAL A 143 8.28 -9.74 13.85
CA VAL A 143 8.00 -9.75 15.29
C VAL A 143 8.60 -10.99 15.95
N GLY A 144 8.47 -12.17 15.34
CA GLY A 144 9.09 -13.41 15.82
C GLY A 144 10.61 -13.33 15.93
N CYS A 145 11.25 -12.52 15.07
CA CYS A 145 12.69 -12.21 15.11
C CYS A 145 12.99 -10.96 15.97
N LEU A 146 12.28 -10.75 17.06
CA LEU A 146 12.47 -9.61 17.98
C LEU A 146 12.38 -8.22 17.30
N GLY A 147 11.61 -8.14 16.22
CA GLY A 147 11.41 -6.89 15.50
C GLY A 147 12.57 -6.48 14.59
N LEU A 148 13.51 -7.36 14.28
CA LEU A 148 14.66 -7.05 13.42
C LEU A 148 14.26 -6.45 12.07
N GLY A 149 13.15 -6.88 11.50
CA GLY A 149 12.63 -6.30 10.25
C GLY A 149 12.23 -4.82 10.37
N TYR A 150 11.88 -4.35 11.58
CA TYR A 150 11.61 -2.92 11.83
C TYR A 150 12.90 -2.13 12.06
N TRP A 151 13.87 -2.72 12.75
CA TRP A 151 15.20 -2.12 12.96
C TRP A 151 16.00 -2.01 11.66
N TRP A 152 15.75 -2.91 10.70
CA TRP A 152 16.37 -2.87 9.37
C TRP A 152 16.22 -1.50 8.70
N LYS A 153 15.09 -0.84 8.87
CA LYS A 153 14.86 0.51 8.33
C LYS A 153 15.92 1.55 8.74
N LEU A 154 16.54 1.39 9.91
CA LEU A 154 17.57 2.33 10.39
C LEU A 154 18.90 2.15 9.64
N ILE A 155 19.12 0.97 9.08
CA ILE A 155 20.36 0.60 8.37
C ILE A 155 20.16 0.74 6.87
N ASP A 156 18.92 0.57 6.40
CA ASP A 156 18.60 0.57 4.97
C ASP A 156 18.67 1.97 4.37
N ARG A 157 19.43 2.11 3.28
CA ARG A 157 19.61 3.40 2.56
C ARG A 157 18.30 3.92 1.95
N ASN A 158 17.36 3.04 1.63
CA ASN A 158 16.06 3.40 1.05
C ASN A 158 14.99 3.66 2.12
N GLY A 159 15.31 3.40 3.40
CA GLY A 159 14.39 3.56 4.52
C GLY A 159 13.19 2.60 4.45
N ARG A 160 13.37 1.41 3.86
CA ARG A 160 12.36 0.35 3.75
C ARG A 160 12.49 -0.65 4.88
N TYR A 161 11.37 -1.28 5.23
CA TYR A 161 11.34 -2.41 6.14
C TYR A 161 11.63 -3.71 5.40
N TRP A 162 12.03 -4.73 6.10
CA TRP A 162 12.27 -6.05 5.53
C TRP A 162 11.01 -6.61 4.81
N HIS A 163 9.86 -6.48 5.45
CA HIS A 163 8.59 -6.92 4.87
C HIS A 163 8.13 -6.04 3.69
N ASP A 164 8.65 -4.83 3.52
CA ASP A 164 8.42 -4.00 2.33
C ASP A 164 9.05 -4.64 1.09
N TYR A 165 10.28 -5.14 1.23
CA TYR A 165 10.95 -5.86 0.15
C TYR A 165 10.24 -7.16 -0.21
N LEU A 166 9.77 -7.92 0.80
CA LEU A 166 9.08 -9.18 0.58
C LEU A 166 7.74 -9.00 -0.15
N SER A 167 7.02 -7.93 0.16
CA SER A 167 5.69 -7.65 -0.41
C SER A 167 5.71 -6.76 -1.66
N GLY A 168 6.86 -6.18 -2.03
CA GLY A 168 6.93 -5.21 -3.13
C GLY A 168 6.11 -3.94 -2.87
N THR A 169 6.06 -3.50 -1.61
CA THR A 169 5.35 -2.29 -1.19
C THR A 169 6.28 -1.33 -0.48
N GLU A 170 5.85 -0.08 -0.31
CA GLU A 170 6.60 0.93 0.44
C GLU A 170 5.66 1.87 1.20
N LEU A 171 6.17 2.41 2.30
CA LEU A 171 5.47 3.43 3.07
C LEU A 171 5.90 4.82 2.60
N VAL A 172 4.93 5.62 2.22
CA VAL A 172 5.13 7.00 1.80
C VAL A 172 4.46 7.98 2.76
N LEU A 173 5.07 9.14 2.94
CA LEU A 173 4.51 10.23 3.70
C LEU A 173 3.70 11.13 2.77
N LEU A 174 2.41 11.31 3.07
CA LEU A 174 1.57 12.22 2.32
C LEU A 174 1.91 13.67 2.67
N PRO A 175 1.91 14.59 1.68
CA PRO A 175 2.16 16.01 1.91
C PRO A 175 1.11 16.59 2.87
N LYS A 176 1.49 17.67 3.56
CA LYS A 176 0.55 18.42 4.38
C LYS A 176 -0.43 19.10 3.42
N SER A 177 -1.73 18.76 3.51
CA SER A 177 -2.75 19.48 2.75
C SER A 177 -2.61 20.96 3.07
N SER A 178 -2.26 21.76 2.08
CA SER A 178 -2.24 23.22 2.17
C SER A 178 -3.71 23.71 2.13
N ARG A 179 -4.39 23.53 3.27
CA ARG A 179 -5.69 24.17 3.45
C ARG A 179 -5.41 25.61 3.87
N ASN A 180 -5.06 26.46 2.93
CA ASN A 180 -5.18 27.93 2.98
C ASN A 180 -4.35 28.54 1.86
N SER A 181 -4.96 28.72 0.69
CA SER A 181 -4.56 29.75 -0.24
C SER A 181 -5.74 30.56 -0.79
N ASP A 182 -6.94 30.37 -0.18
CA ASP A 182 -8.11 31.16 -0.58
C ASP A 182 -8.84 31.66 0.67
N ARG A 183 -8.25 32.70 1.29
CA ARG A 183 -8.95 33.65 2.15
C ARG A 183 -8.31 35.02 1.98
#